data_7cbd030f794dfc2ef6eb430d1bb3d5b9
#
_entry.id   7cbd030f794dfc2ef6eb430d1bb3d5b9
#
_cell.length_a   1.000
_cell.length_b   1.000
_cell.length_c   1.000
_cell.angle_alpha   90.00
_cell.angle_beta   90.00
_cell.angle_gamma   90.00
#
_symmetry.space_group_name_H-M   'P 1'
#
loop_
_entity.id
_entity.type
_entity.pdbx_description
1 polymer ?
#
loop_
_entity_poly.entity_id
_entity_poly.type
_entity_poly.pdbx_seq_one_letter_code
_entity_poly.pdbx_strand_id
1 'polypeptide(L)'
;PFVFACYFCYFFRCPRRNAIIPPGEDTIVSPADGTVVDVSHGVEEEMYLGEKCHKITIFLSVFDVHCNRSPMEGTIKYQSYTQGRFLPAYEKEVGFENERGAIGIEGKHRNILVILIAGILARRVVSWKQLGDPLQKGELYGMIKFGSCTELYIPGEAEICVKKGDTVRGGLTIVGRLKLE
;
A
#
# COMPACT_ATOMS: atom_id res chain seq x y z
N PRO A 1 -29.82 9.35 -10.26
CA PRO A 1 -29.45 7.93 -10.03
C PRO A 1 -28.33 7.47 -10.99
N PHE A 2 -28.42 7.78 -12.29
CA PHE A 2 -27.47 7.32 -13.32
C PHE A 2 -26.02 7.79 -13.07
N VAL A 3 -25.80 9.06 -12.73
CA VAL A 3 -24.47 9.63 -12.43
C VAL A 3 -23.79 8.89 -11.26
N PHE A 4 -24.54 8.57 -10.21
CA PHE A 4 -24.01 7.80 -9.08
C PHE A 4 -23.61 6.37 -9.50
N ALA A 5 -24.42 5.71 -10.33
CA ALA A 5 -24.07 4.38 -10.84
C ALA A 5 -22.78 4.41 -11.67
N CYS A 6 -22.64 5.39 -12.56
CA CYS A 6 -21.40 5.59 -13.33
C CYS A 6 -20.19 5.86 -12.41
N TYR A 7 -20.36 6.70 -11.39
CA TYR A 7 -19.30 6.98 -10.42
C TYR A 7 -18.89 5.70 -9.65
N PHE A 8 -19.83 4.89 -9.20
CA PHE A 8 -19.50 3.63 -8.52
C PHE A 8 -18.77 2.65 -9.44
N CYS A 9 -19.19 2.50 -10.70
CA CYS A 9 -18.46 1.69 -11.68
C CYS A 9 -17.04 2.20 -11.90
N TYR A 10 -16.88 3.51 -11.98
CA TYR A 10 -15.56 4.15 -12.11
C TYR A 10 -14.71 3.95 -10.85
N PHE A 11 -15.25 4.16 -9.66
CA PHE A 11 -14.56 4.05 -8.39
C PHE A 11 -14.05 2.63 -8.12
N PHE A 12 -14.90 1.62 -8.35
CA PHE A 12 -14.55 0.21 -8.12
C PHE A 12 -13.81 -0.45 -9.27
N ARG A 13 -13.32 0.32 -10.24
CA ARG A 13 -12.52 -0.22 -11.33
C ARG A 13 -11.22 -0.82 -10.83
N CYS A 14 -10.87 -2.00 -11.29
CA CYS A 14 -9.59 -2.65 -11.05
C CYS A 14 -8.94 -3.00 -12.39
N PRO A 15 -8.14 -2.13 -13.00
CA PRO A 15 -7.52 -2.38 -14.29
C PRO A 15 -6.54 -3.56 -14.22
N ARG A 16 -6.53 -4.40 -15.25
CA ARG A 16 -5.55 -5.49 -15.37
C ARG A 16 -4.18 -4.91 -15.72
N ARG A 17 -3.14 -5.29 -14.96
CA ARG A 17 -1.76 -4.76 -15.11
C ARG A 17 -0.69 -5.84 -15.24
N ASN A 18 -1.06 -7.12 -15.19
CA ASN A 18 -0.13 -8.24 -15.08
C ASN A 18 0.94 -8.29 -16.18
N ALA A 19 0.61 -7.83 -17.40
CA ALA A 19 1.52 -7.87 -18.53
C ALA A 19 2.62 -6.76 -18.53
N ILE A 20 2.53 -5.80 -17.63
CA ILE A 20 3.41 -4.61 -17.61
C ILE A 20 4.06 -4.36 -16.25
N ILE A 21 4.02 -5.35 -15.35
CA ILE A 21 4.67 -5.26 -14.04
C ILE A 21 6.19 -5.26 -14.23
N PRO A 22 6.92 -4.30 -13.63
CA PRO A 22 8.38 -4.25 -13.73
C PRO A 22 9.03 -5.54 -13.24
N PRO A 23 9.93 -6.15 -14.02
CA PRO A 23 10.69 -7.32 -13.59
C PRO A 23 11.75 -6.97 -12.55
N GLY A 24 12.37 -8.00 -11.97
CA GLY A 24 13.48 -7.89 -11.01
C GLY A 24 13.06 -8.26 -9.59
N GLU A 25 13.80 -9.14 -8.94
CA GLU A 25 13.55 -9.56 -7.55
C GLU A 25 13.87 -8.43 -6.55
N ASP A 26 14.73 -7.49 -6.95
CA ASP A 26 15.13 -6.32 -6.18
C ASP A 26 14.13 -5.17 -6.20
N THR A 27 13.21 -5.16 -7.18
CA THR A 27 12.31 -4.02 -7.39
C THR A 27 11.06 -4.11 -6.50
N ILE A 28 10.78 -3.03 -5.79
CA ILE A 28 9.55 -2.82 -5.03
C ILE A 28 8.66 -1.86 -5.81
N VAL A 29 7.46 -2.29 -6.15
CA VAL A 29 6.48 -1.46 -6.85
C VAL A 29 5.47 -0.82 -5.88
N SER A 30 4.86 0.27 -6.32
CA SER A 30 3.82 0.94 -5.52
C SER A 30 2.67 -0.01 -5.17
N PRO A 31 2.22 -0.05 -3.91
CA PRO A 31 1.04 -0.83 -3.52
C PRO A 31 -0.29 -0.20 -3.97
N ALA A 32 -0.31 1.08 -4.31
CA ALA A 32 -1.51 1.83 -4.64
C ALA A 32 -1.29 2.84 -5.77
N ASP A 33 -2.38 3.28 -6.39
CA ASP A 33 -2.41 4.48 -7.21
C ASP A 33 -2.57 5.69 -6.29
N GLY A 34 -1.93 6.81 -6.63
CA GLY A 34 -2.09 8.05 -5.87
C GLY A 34 -0.88 8.96 -5.95
N THR A 35 -0.81 9.88 -4.99
CA THR A 35 0.30 10.83 -4.84
C THR A 35 1.09 10.53 -3.58
N VAL A 36 2.40 10.49 -3.69
CA VAL A 36 3.31 10.38 -2.54
C VAL A 36 3.23 11.68 -1.73
N VAL A 37 2.71 11.60 -0.53
CA VAL A 37 2.54 12.77 0.36
C VAL A 37 3.66 12.88 1.39
N ASP A 38 4.32 11.77 1.70
CA ASP A 38 5.46 11.74 2.63
C ASP A 38 6.44 10.62 2.27
N VAL A 39 7.72 10.89 2.48
CA VAL A 39 8.81 9.90 2.47
C VAL A 39 9.66 10.17 3.70
N SER A 40 9.59 9.29 4.67
CA SER A 40 10.35 9.38 5.93
C SER A 40 11.42 8.30 5.97
N HIS A 41 12.62 8.66 6.44
CA HIS A 41 13.75 7.75 6.55
C HIS A 41 14.07 7.43 8.01
N GLY A 42 14.53 6.20 8.29
CA GLY A 42 14.95 5.77 9.62
C GLY A 42 13.82 5.68 10.65
N VAL A 43 12.60 5.43 10.20
CA VAL A 43 11.43 5.21 11.06
C VAL A 43 11.54 3.84 11.72
N GLU A 44 11.38 3.76 13.03
CA GLU A 44 11.30 2.48 13.73
C GLU A 44 9.93 1.84 13.46
N GLU A 45 9.94 0.61 12.96
CA GLU A 45 8.75 -0.19 12.70
C GLU A 45 8.78 -1.43 13.62
N GLU A 46 7.88 -1.45 14.61
CA GLU A 46 7.87 -2.45 15.67
C GLU A 46 6.82 -3.56 15.49
N MET A 47 5.85 -3.40 14.56
CA MET A 47 4.75 -4.34 14.41
C MET A 47 5.17 -5.65 13.74
N TYR A 48 6.08 -5.58 12.77
CA TYR A 48 6.47 -6.74 11.98
C TYR A 48 7.96 -6.78 11.61
N LEU A 49 8.54 -5.66 11.17
CA LEU A 49 9.93 -5.64 10.68
C LEU A 49 10.94 -5.61 11.83
N GLY A 50 10.65 -4.90 12.93
CA GLY A 50 11.52 -4.80 14.09
C GLY A 50 12.84 -4.05 13.83
N GLU A 51 12.87 -3.22 12.79
CA GLU A 51 14.07 -2.51 12.34
C GLU A 51 13.74 -1.09 11.85
N LYS A 52 14.82 -0.29 11.61
CA LYS A 52 14.68 1.02 11.00
C LYS A 52 14.36 0.90 9.52
N CYS A 53 13.30 1.58 9.09
CA CYS A 53 12.73 1.48 7.76
C CYS A 53 12.63 2.84 7.08
N HIS A 54 12.46 2.83 5.78
CA HIS A 54 11.89 3.94 5.02
C HIS A 54 10.37 3.78 4.98
N LYS A 55 9.64 4.84 5.25
CA LYS A 55 8.18 4.89 5.13
C LYS A 55 7.79 5.77 3.96
N ILE A 56 6.99 5.23 3.04
CA ILE A 56 6.39 5.95 1.92
C ILE A 56 4.88 6.00 2.17
N THR A 57 4.32 7.21 2.25
CA THR A 57 2.88 7.43 2.41
C THR A 57 2.27 7.90 1.09
N ILE A 58 1.30 7.15 0.57
CA ILE A 58 0.62 7.40 -0.69
C ILE A 58 -0.84 7.76 -0.37
N PHE A 59 -1.25 8.95 -0.78
CA PHE A 59 -2.65 9.40 -0.68
C PHE A 59 -3.42 9.00 -1.94
N LEU A 60 -4.57 8.38 -1.76
CA LEU A 60 -5.49 8.00 -2.82
C LEU A 60 -6.67 8.98 -2.83
N SER A 61 -6.78 9.78 -3.86
CA SER A 61 -7.95 10.63 -4.10
C SER A 61 -9.16 9.78 -4.54
N VAL A 62 -10.37 10.29 -4.40
CA VAL A 62 -11.60 9.58 -4.82
C VAL A 62 -11.65 9.26 -6.33
N PHE A 63 -10.73 9.81 -7.12
CA PHE A 63 -10.60 9.55 -8.55
C PHE A 63 -9.55 8.49 -8.88
N ASP A 64 -8.72 8.11 -7.91
CA ASP A 64 -7.68 7.10 -8.09
C ASP A 64 -8.27 5.67 -8.08
N VAL A 65 -7.45 4.68 -8.46
CA VAL A 65 -7.81 3.27 -8.32
C VAL A 65 -7.56 2.84 -6.87
N HIS A 66 -8.59 2.31 -6.22
CA HIS A 66 -8.53 1.93 -4.81
C HIS A 66 -8.18 0.46 -4.56
N CYS A 67 -7.95 -0.32 -5.62
CA CYS A 67 -7.44 -1.69 -5.52
C CYS A 67 -5.95 -1.66 -5.17
N ASN A 68 -5.57 -2.38 -4.12
CA ASN A 68 -4.19 -2.47 -3.66
C ASN A 68 -3.50 -3.73 -4.20
N ARG A 69 -2.22 -3.58 -4.50
CA ARG A 69 -1.39 -4.61 -5.13
C ARG A 69 -0.16 -4.91 -4.31
N SER A 70 0.29 -6.15 -4.36
CA SER A 70 1.53 -6.55 -3.68
C SER A 70 2.73 -5.80 -4.25
N PRO A 71 3.54 -5.13 -3.41
CA PRO A 71 4.73 -4.43 -3.86
C PRO A 71 5.85 -5.35 -4.36
N MET A 72 5.88 -6.57 -3.88
CA MET A 72 6.85 -7.61 -4.27
C MET A 72 6.24 -9.00 -4.21
N GLU A 73 6.96 -9.99 -4.70
CA GLU A 73 6.63 -11.39 -4.50
C GLU A 73 6.99 -11.84 -3.07
N GLY A 74 6.14 -12.70 -2.48
CA GLY A 74 6.40 -13.25 -1.15
C GLY A 74 5.19 -13.95 -0.56
N THR A 75 5.24 -14.18 0.75
CA THR A 75 4.17 -14.83 1.53
C THR A 75 3.71 -13.89 2.64
N ILE A 76 2.42 -13.82 2.90
CA ILE A 76 1.88 -13.02 4.01
C ILE A 76 2.23 -13.74 5.33
N LYS A 77 3.11 -13.15 6.13
CA LYS A 77 3.54 -13.66 7.45
C LYS A 77 3.00 -12.86 8.62
N TYR A 78 2.49 -11.68 8.34
CA TYR A 78 1.82 -10.85 9.33
C TYR A 78 0.54 -10.29 8.75
N GLN A 79 -0.53 -10.32 9.53
CA GLN A 79 -1.80 -9.70 9.17
C GLN A 79 -2.47 -9.16 10.41
N SER A 80 -2.84 -7.89 10.39
CA SER A 80 -3.62 -7.28 11.46
C SER A 80 -4.74 -6.41 10.90
N TYR A 81 -5.80 -6.29 11.68
CA TYR A 81 -6.91 -5.41 11.38
C TYR A 81 -7.30 -4.66 12.66
N THR A 82 -7.36 -3.35 12.57
CA THR A 82 -7.80 -2.49 13.66
C THR A 82 -9.02 -1.72 13.23
N GLN A 83 -10.13 -1.92 13.91
CA GLN A 83 -11.30 -1.11 13.73
C GLN A 83 -11.06 0.24 14.37
N GLY A 84 -11.25 1.33 13.62
CA GLY A 84 -10.94 2.67 14.08
C GLY A 84 -12.06 3.68 13.83
N ARG A 85 -11.78 4.95 14.17
CA ARG A 85 -12.62 6.10 13.88
C ARG A 85 -12.39 6.56 12.43
N PHE A 86 -13.36 7.27 11.85
CA PHE A 86 -13.31 7.71 10.45
C PHE A 86 -12.90 9.19 10.39
N LEU A 87 -11.63 9.48 10.67
CA LEU A 87 -11.05 10.83 10.64
C LEU A 87 -10.27 11.09 9.34
N PRO A 88 -9.97 12.37 8.98
CA PRO A 88 -9.25 12.69 7.74
C PRO A 88 -7.86 12.05 7.71
N ALA A 89 -7.58 11.19 6.73
CA ALA A 89 -6.34 10.41 6.65
C ALA A 89 -5.06 11.24 6.36
N TYR A 90 -5.17 12.53 6.09
CA TYR A 90 -4.03 13.42 5.82
C TYR A 90 -3.44 14.10 7.07
N GLU A 91 -4.06 13.97 8.24
CA GLU A 91 -3.54 14.51 9.50
C GLU A 91 -2.59 13.49 10.16
N LYS A 92 -1.37 13.91 10.53
CA LYS A 92 -0.30 13.04 11.03
C LYS A 92 -0.65 12.25 12.29
N GLU A 93 -1.53 12.77 13.14
CA GLU A 93 -1.92 12.12 14.41
C GLU A 93 -3.10 11.16 14.26
N VAL A 94 -3.85 11.27 13.18
CA VAL A 94 -5.11 10.56 12.92
C VAL A 94 -4.90 9.15 12.36
N GLY A 95 -3.74 8.86 11.81
CA GLY A 95 -3.40 7.52 11.28
C GLY A 95 -3.54 6.40 12.32
N PHE A 96 -3.43 6.71 13.61
CA PHE A 96 -3.58 5.73 14.70
C PHE A 96 -5.04 5.48 15.11
N GLU A 97 -5.97 6.38 14.78
CA GLU A 97 -7.38 6.29 15.18
C GLU A 97 -8.28 5.71 14.08
N ASN A 98 -7.84 5.69 12.82
CA ASN A 98 -8.62 5.23 11.69
C ASN A 98 -8.59 3.70 11.52
N GLU A 99 -9.65 3.18 10.89
CA GLU A 99 -9.69 1.78 10.46
C GLU A 99 -8.50 1.48 9.55
N ARG A 100 -7.75 0.44 9.89
CA ARG A 100 -6.55 0.05 9.17
C ARG A 100 -6.40 -1.46 9.08
N GLY A 101 -5.82 -1.89 7.97
CA GLY A 101 -5.40 -3.27 7.75
C GLY A 101 -3.92 -3.29 7.40
N ALA A 102 -3.14 -4.12 8.06
CA ALA A 102 -1.73 -4.29 7.77
C ALA A 102 -1.43 -5.70 7.29
N ILE A 103 -0.54 -5.82 6.30
CA ILE A 103 0.05 -7.09 5.87
C ILE A 103 1.57 -6.97 5.85
N GLY A 104 2.24 -7.92 6.50
CA GLY A 104 3.67 -8.12 6.40
C GLY A 104 3.97 -9.21 5.37
N ILE A 105 4.79 -8.90 4.40
CA ILE A 105 5.15 -9.80 3.31
C ILE A 105 6.59 -10.25 3.51
N GLU A 106 6.80 -11.55 3.66
CA GLU A 106 8.11 -12.18 3.66
C GLU A 106 8.51 -12.48 2.23
N GLY A 107 9.49 -11.74 1.72
CA GLY A 107 10.09 -12.00 0.41
C GLY A 107 11.31 -12.91 0.52
N LYS A 108 11.90 -13.22 -0.62
CA LYS A 108 13.10 -14.06 -0.71
C LYS A 108 14.32 -13.47 0.02
N HIS A 109 14.48 -12.16 -0.03
CA HIS A 109 15.65 -11.46 0.51
C HIS A 109 15.33 -10.59 1.72
N ARG A 110 14.19 -9.93 1.71
CA ARG A 110 13.78 -8.96 2.74
C ARG A 110 12.26 -8.99 2.95
N ASN A 111 11.84 -8.51 4.09
CA ASN A 111 10.45 -8.34 4.46
C ASN A 111 10.02 -6.89 4.25
N ILE A 112 8.74 -6.68 3.95
CA ILE A 112 8.11 -5.35 3.89
C ILE A 112 6.79 -5.36 4.62
N LEU A 113 6.34 -4.17 5.05
CA LEU A 113 5.02 -4.01 5.66
C LEU A 113 4.20 -3.01 4.84
N VAL A 114 2.95 -3.36 4.57
CA VAL A 114 1.97 -2.46 3.93
C VAL A 114 0.81 -2.23 4.86
N ILE A 115 0.48 -0.96 5.10
CA ILE A 115 -0.67 -0.57 5.93
C ILE A 115 -1.65 0.19 5.07
N LEU A 116 -2.89 -0.28 5.03
CA LEU A 116 -4.03 0.37 4.38
C LEU A 116 -4.79 1.15 5.45
N ILE A 117 -4.98 2.45 5.25
CA ILE A 117 -5.62 3.35 6.20
C ILE A 117 -6.87 3.94 5.54
N ALA A 118 -8.03 3.70 6.16
CA ALA A 118 -9.28 4.27 5.71
C ALA A 118 -9.40 5.74 6.11
N GLY A 119 -9.88 6.62 5.22
CA GLY A 119 -10.15 8.03 5.51
C GLY A 119 -11.61 8.28 5.92
N ILE A 120 -12.04 9.56 6.00
CA ILE A 120 -13.38 10.00 6.46
C ILE A 120 -14.52 9.32 5.70
N LEU A 121 -14.41 9.20 4.40
CA LEU A 121 -15.41 8.58 3.54
C LEU A 121 -15.22 7.07 3.44
N ALA A 122 -14.04 6.59 3.80
CA ALA A 122 -13.69 5.19 3.76
C ALA A 122 -14.35 4.46 4.91
N ARG A 123 -15.19 3.50 4.59
CA ARG A 123 -15.91 2.71 5.59
C ARG A 123 -15.32 1.32 5.79
N ARG A 124 -14.33 0.90 4.97
CA ARG A 124 -13.74 -0.44 5.09
C ARG A 124 -12.43 -0.61 4.32
N VAL A 125 -11.48 -1.23 5.00
CA VAL A 125 -10.34 -1.91 4.39
C VAL A 125 -10.73 -3.37 4.19
N VAL A 126 -10.52 -3.90 2.98
CA VAL A 126 -10.80 -5.30 2.64
C VAL A 126 -9.51 -5.96 2.17
N SER A 127 -9.14 -7.07 2.79
CA SER A 127 -8.13 -8.00 2.27
C SER A 127 -8.83 -9.22 1.68
N TRP A 128 -8.43 -9.63 0.47
CA TRP A 128 -8.88 -10.86 -0.17
C TRP A 128 -7.94 -12.03 0.09
N LYS A 129 -6.82 -11.74 0.75
CA LYS A 129 -5.78 -12.69 1.10
C LYS A 129 -5.70 -12.86 2.61
N GLN A 130 -5.19 -14.00 3.02
CA GLN A 130 -5.08 -14.40 4.44
C GLN A 130 -3.62 -14.66 4.81
N LEU A 131 -3.38 -14.77 6.11
CA LEU A 131 -2.08 -15.16 6.63
C LEU A 131 -1.65 -16.53 6.03
N GLY A 132 -0.44 -16.59 5.48
CA GLY A 132 0.11 -17.76 4.81
C GLY A 132 -0.11 -17.79 3.30
N ASP A 133 -0.97 -16.93 2.74
CA ASP A 133 -1.18 -16.90 1.29
C ASP A 133 0.05 -16.36 0.55
N PRO A 134 0.41 -16.97 -0.60
CA PRO A 134 1.43 -16.43 -1.48
C PRO A 134 0.90 -15.23 -2.27
N LEU A 135 1.78 -14.29 -2.55
CA LEU A 135 1.53 -13.11 -3.37
C LEU A 135 2.57 -13.01 -4.48
N GLN A 136 2.09 -12.79 -5.70
CA GLN A 136 2.95 -12.38 -6.80
C GLN A 136 3.13 -10.85 -6.78
N LYS A 137 4.26 -10.33 -7.23
CA LYS A 137 4.46 -8.90 -7.39
C LYS A 137 3.38 -8.30 -8.31
N GLY A 138 2.73 -7.22 -7.87
CA GLY A 138 1.63 -6.57 -8.58
C GLY A 138 0.28 -7.28 -8.49
N GLU A 139 0.18 -8.42 -7.82
CA GLU A 139 -1.08 -9.14 -7.60
C GLU A 139 -2.03 -8.31 -6.72
N LEU A 140 -3.32 -8.34 -7.06
CA LEU A 140 -4.37 -7.71 -6.26
C LEU A 140 -4.56 -8.49 -4.95
N TYR A 141 -4.48 -7.80 -3.81
CA TYR A 141 -4.72 -8.44 -2.51
C TYR A 141 -5.79 -7.76 -1.67
N GLY A 142 -6.15 -6.52 -1.99
CA GLY A 142 -7.11 -5.80 -1.18
C GLY A 142 -7.64 -4.54 -1.83
N MET A 143 -8.49 -3.83 -1.10
CA MET A 143 -9.13 -2.58 -1.53
C MET A 143 -9.44 -1.69 -0.32
N ILE A 144 -9.28 -0.38 -0.49
CA ILE A 144 -9.79 0.62 0.46
C ILE A 144 -11.01 1.29 -0.16
N LYS A 145 -12.13 1.34 0.56
CA LYS A 145 -13.36 1.94 0.06
C LYS A 145 -13.43 3.41 0.48
N PHE A 146 -13.29 4.35 -0.48
CA PHE A 146 -13.45 5.82 -0.39
C PHE A 146 -12.39 6.58 0.43
N GLY A 147 -11.48 7.30 -0.26
CA GLY A 147 -10.50 8.27 0.23
C GLY A 147 -9.59 7.72 1.34
N SER A 148 -8.31 7.57 1.06
CA SER A 148 -7.47 6.72 1.89
C SER A 148 -5.99 7.05 1.76
N CYS A 149 -5.19 6.48 2.65
CA CYS A 149 -3.74 6.42 2.51
C CYS A 149 -3.27 4.96 2.52
N THR A 150 -2.18 4.72 1.83
CA THR A 150 -1.43 3.48 1.93
C THR A 150 -0.02 3.81 2.38
N GLU A 151 0.43 3.20 3.45
CA GLU A 151 1.81 3.30 3.92
C GLU A 151 2.56 2.02 3.53
N LEU A 152 3.77 2.21 3.01
CA LEU A 152 4.70 1.14 2.68
C LEU A 152 5.98 1.34 3.48
N TYR A 153 6.34 0.33 4.27
CA TYR A 153 7.58 0.28 5.04
C TYR A 153 8.54 -0.67 4.34
N ILE A 154 9.73 -0.16 4.04
CA ILE A 154 10.82 -0.85 3.34
C ILE A 154 12.05 -0.81 4.22
N PRO A 155 12.86 -1.90 4.33
CA PRO A 155 14.09 -1.90 5.10
C PRO A 155 15.01 -0.70 4.82
N GLY A 156 15.66 -0.16 5.86
CA GLY A 156 16.38 1.10 5.79
C GLY A 156 17.62 1.11 4.89
N GLU A 157 18.08 -0.04 4.42
CA GLU A 157 19.19 -0.19 3.46
C GLU A 157 18.73 -0.13 1.98
N ALA A 158 17.42 -0.15 1.72
CA ALA A 158 16.88 -0.06 0.38
C ALA A 158 17.07 1.34 -0.23
N GLU A 159 17.21 1.41 -1.53
CA GLU A 159 17.19 2.68 -2.27
C GLU A 159 15.72 3.10 -2.51
N ILE A 160 15.37 4.32 -2.15
CA ILE A 160 14.04 4.88 -2.43
C ILE A 160 14.07 5.64 -3.76
N CYS A 161 13.16 5.28 -4.67
CA CYS A 161 13.10 5.78 -6.04
C CYS A 161 12.06 6.89 -6.26
N VAL A 162 11.34 7.30 -5.21
CA VAL A 162 10.28 8.31 -5.29
C VAL A 162 10.47 9.39 -4.23
N LYS A 163 9.85 10.55 -4.45
CA LYS A 163 9.84 11.68 -3.54
C LYS A 163 8.42 12.22 -3.34
N LYS A 164 8.25 13.03 -2.32
CA LYS A 164 6.98 13.76 -2.08
C LYS A 164 6.56 14.55 -3.30
N GLY A 165 5.29 14.41 -3.69
CA GLY A 165 4.67 15.02 -4.86
C GLY A 165 4.63 14.12 -6.10
N ASP A 166 5.35 13.02 -6.13
CA ASP A 166 5.32 12.10 -7.26
C ASP A 166 3.98 11.37 -7.35
N THR A 167 3.46 11.22 -8.59
CA THR A 167 2.29 10.38 -8.86
C THR A 167 2.74 8.96 -9.15
N VAL A 168 2.13 8.00 -8.45
CA VAL A 168 2.48 6.58 -8.56
C VAL A 168 1.28 5.73 -8.99
N ARG A 169 1.57 4.59 -9.61
CA ARG A 169 0.57 3.61 -10.06
C ARG A 169 0.86 2.24 -9.44
N GLY A 170 -0.11 1.68 -8.74
CA GLY A 170 -0.01 0.40 -8.06
C GLY A 170 0.37 -0.74 -9.01
N GLY A 171 1.41 -1.49 -8.64
CA GLY A 171 1.97 -2.58 -9.43
C GLY A 171 2.85 -2.14 -10.59
N LEU A 172 3.01 -0.84 -10.87
CA LEU A 172 3.74 -0.34 -12.05
C LEU A 172 4.91 0.57 -11.71
N THR A 173 4.70 1.54 -10.82
CA THR A 173 5.75 2.49 -10.45
C THR A 173 6.71 1.84 -9.48
N ILE A 174 8.00 1.79 -9.83
CA ILE A 174 9.05 1.36 -8.90
C ILE A 174 9.21 2.46 -7.85
N VAL A 175 9.02 2.11 -6.59
CA VAL A 175 9.14 3.03 -5.45
C VAL A 175 10.37 2.78 -4.61
N GLY A 176 11.00 1.62 -4.78
CA GLY A 176 12.25 1.28 -4.11
C GLY A 176 12.98 0.11 -4.77
N ARG A 177 14.24 -0.08 -4.38
CA ARG A 177 15.08 -1.21 -4.76
C ARG A 177 15.75 -1.79 -3.54
N LEU A 178 15.64 -3.10 -3.36
CA LEU A 178 16.36 -3.82 -2.33
C LEU A 178 17.84 -3.95 -2.72
N LYS A 179 18.73 -3.86 -1.76
CA LYS A 179 20.11 -4.31 -1.96
C LYS A 179 20.12 -5.83 -1.84
N LEU A 180 20.38 -6.49 -2.95
CA LEU A 180 20.63 -7.94 -2.97
C LEU A 180 22.10 -8.14 -2.56
N GLU A 181 22.33 -8.92 -1.51
CA GLU A 181 23.66 -9.41 -1.14
C GLU A 181 24.07 -10.55 -2.07
#